data_1c6eb6e67c8c6524f679f3f9026c5e47
#
_entry.id   1c6eb6e67c8c6524f679f3f9026c5e47
#
_cell.length_a   1.000
_cell.length_b   1.000
_cell.length_c   1.000
_cell.angle_alpha   90.00
_cell.angle_beta   90.00
_cell.angle_gamma   90.00
#
_symmetry.space_group_name_H-M   'P 1'
#
loop_
_entity.id
_entity.type
_entity.pdbx_description
1 polymer ?
#
loop_
_entity_poly.entity_id
_entity_poly.type
_entity_poly.pdbx_seq_one_letter_code
_entity_poly.pdbx_strand_id
1 'polypeptide(L)'
;MRVALDRTARRLDGGRVLLGGSPLTVFRLGPGGRRVLDAIEQGDEIPAAAHDLLDRLLDTGTAHPRPGPGPFNARDVTVIVPVHDEDPRPTLEALGAVGATIVVDDASGVPVPAGVLHISPGDRLLRHATNRGPAAARATGRAAATTPLLAFVDADCVPDEGWLEALLGHFEDERVGLVAPLVRSLRGPGAIARYETMRSPLDLGPVEGRVAPATRVAYVPAAAVVVRAAALDSVGGFDPTLRVGEDVDLVWRLVSEGWRCRYEPRAVVSHRSRESLAALARQRFGYGRSAAALDRRHPGLVAPAVLQPWAVAGWTAIAAGWPLAGALAGLAPAVSLRRRLPAMPERDREAVRLAALGFIRAGEQLASCLTRVWWPVALTASFVSRRARRPLLATAAVPIAIGWVRTLGGPGESRSNPLAYVVLRAVDDLSYGAGVWAGALRERRPGAILPRRPGKVRFRSRPRRPPTGARR
;
A
#
# COMPACT_ATOMS: atom_id res chain seq x y z
N MET A 1 6.58 6.34 -24.35
CA MET A 1 5.92 5.66 -23.20
C MET A 1 4.42 5.53 -23.47
N ARG A 2 3.84 4.34 -23.44
CA ARG A 2 2.40 4.09 -23.48
C ARG A 2 1.79 4.22 -22.09
N VAL A 3 0.56 4.69 -22.02
CA VAL A 3 -0.19 4.85 -20.76
C VAL A 3 -1.64 4.45 -20.94
N ALA A 4 -2.33 4.13 -19.84
CA ALA A 4 -3.78 3.91 -19.83
C ALA A 4 -4.41 4.75 -18.71
N LEU A 5 -5.63 5.19 -18.89
CA LEU A 5 -6.38 5.85 -17.82
C LEU A 5 -6.70 4.86 -16.71
N ASP A 6 -6.70 5.36 -15.47
CA ASP A 6 -7.20 4.56 -14.33
C ASP A 6 -8.67 4.20 -14.58
N ARG A 7 -9.06 2.95 -14.28
CA ARG A 7 -10.43 2.45 -14.50
C ARG A 7 -11.51 3.25 -13.76
N THR A 8 -11.14 4.03 -12.76
CA THR A 8 -12.05 4.92 -12.02
C THR A 8 -12.08 6.34 -12.59
N ALA A 9 -11.21 6.65 -13.55
CA ALA A 9 -11.20 7.94 -14.22
C ALA A 9 -12.48 8.11 -15.06
N ARG A 10 -13.03 9.29 -15.03
CA ARG A 10 -14.27 9.63 -15.71
C ARG A 10 -14.10 10.85 -16.58
N ARG A 11 -14.34 10.67 -17.86
CA ARG A 11 -14.35 11.71 -18.87
C ARG A 11 -15.77 12.28 -18.98
N LEU A 12 -15.93 13.57 -18.75
CA LEU A 12 -17.19 14.29 -18.69
C LEU A 12 -17.16 15.52 -19.63
N ASP A 13 -18.34 16.09 -19.92
CA ASP A 13 -18.48 17.30 -20.75
C ASP A 13 -17.73 17.16 -22.11
N GLY A 14 -17.98 16.07 -22.84
CA GLY A 14 -17.29 15.82 -24.11
C GLY A 14 -15.75 15.80 -23.99
N GLY A 15 -15.23 15.40 -22.83
CA GLY A 15 -13.80 15.33 -22.55
C GLY A 15 -13.15 16.63 -22.07
N ARG A 16 -13.94 17.69 -21.84
CA ARG A 16 -13.41 18.94 -21.26
C ARG A 16 -13.06 18.81 -19.79
N VAL A 17 -13.68 17.83 -19.12
CA VAL A 17 -13.44 17.54 -17.70
C VAL A 17 -13.05 16.08 -17.54
N LEU A 18 -11.94 15.83 -16.83
CA LEU A 18 -11.54 14.50 -16.42
C LEU A 18 -11.49 14.47 -14.88
N LEU A 19 -12.25 13.55 -14.30
CA LEU A 19 -12.22 13.25 -12.86
C LEU A 19 -11.48 11.95 -12.66
N GLY A 20 -10.44 11.92 -11.83
CA GLY A 20 -9.69 10.70 -11.58
C GLY A 20 -8.60 10.88 -10.53
N GLY A 21 -7.84 9.81 -10.32
CA GLY A 21 -6.71 9.83 -9.42
C GLY A 21 -7.04 9.55 -7.95
N SER A 22 -5.98 9.41 -7.17
CA SER A 22 -6.05 9.16 -5.73
C SER A 22 -4.99 10.02 -5.02
N PRO A 23 -5.40 11.05 -4.29
CA PRO A 23 -6.77 11.54 -4.08
C PRO A 23 -7.42 12.10 -5.36
N LEU A 24 -8.76 12.12 -5.38
CA LEU A 24 -9.54 12.58 -6.53
C LEU A 24 -9.09 13.97 -6.99
N THR A 25 -8.80 14.08 -8.26
CA THR A 25 -8.35 15.30 -8.93
C THR A 25 -9.29 15.65 -10.09
N VAL A 26 -9.49 16.94 -10.30
CA VAL A 26 -10.30 17.48 -11.41
C VAL A 26 -9.36 18.13 -12.40
N PHE A 27 -9.35 17.65 -13.63
CA PHE A 27 -8.62 18.26 -14.74
C PHE A 27 -9.61 18.99 -15.65
N ARG A 28 -9.29 20.23 -16.00
CA ARG A 28 -9.97 21.00 -17.05
C ARG A 28 -9.09 20.96 -18.28
N LEU A 29 -9.61 20.43 -19.37
CA LEU A 29 -8.85 20.16 -20.59
C LEU A 29 -9.34 21.02 -21.75
N GLY A 30 -8.40 21.71 -22.36
CA GLY A 30 -8.60 22.37 -23.65
C GLY A 30 -8.58 21.37 -24.81
N PRO A 31 -8.69 21.86 -26.07
CA PRO A 31 -8.68 20.98 -27.24
C PRO A 31 -7.44 20.08 -27.33
N GLY A 32 -6.25 20.60 -26.99
CA GLY A 32 -5.01 19.82 -26.95
C GLY A 32 -5.06 18.69 -25.92
N GLY A 33 -5.54 18.99 -24.70
CA GLY A 33 -5.66 17.98 -23.64
C GLY A 33 -6.68 16.88 -23.97
N ARG A 34 -7.76 17.21 -24.70
CA ARG A 34 -8.73 16.22 -25.19
C ARG A 34 -8.09 15.27 -26.18
N ARG A 35 -7.32 15.79 -27.16
CA ARG A 35 -6.56 14.95 -28.11
C ARG A 35 -5.58 14.00 -27.40
N VAL A 36 -4.96 14.44 -26.31
CA VAL A 36 -4.10 13.58 -25.49
C VAL A 36 -4.91 12.45 -24.86
N LEU A 37 -6.11 12.70 -24.33
CA LEU A 37 -6.97 11.65 -23.82
C LEU A 37 -7.43 10.68 -24.92
N ASP A 38 -7.75 11.19 -26.10
CA ASP A 38 -8.13 10.37 -27.26
C ASP A 38 -6.96 9.43 -27.64
N ALA A 39 -5.73 9.97 -27.72
CA ALA A 39 -4.53 9.19 -27.99
C ALA A 39 -4.27 8.11 -26.92
N ILE A 40 -4.47 8.45 -25.63
CA ILE A 40 -4.35 7.48 -24.53
C ILE A 40 -5.36 6.33 -24.67
N GLU A 41 -6.62 6.64 -24.99
CA GLU A 41 -7.68 5.65 -25.14
C GLU A 41 -7.51 4.76 -26.39
N GLN A 42 -6.91 5.31 -27.46
CA GLN A 42 -6.58 4.60 -28.71
C GLN A 42 -5.27 3.80 -28.60
N GLY A 43 -4.47 4.06 -27.57
CA GLY A 43 -3.15 3.44 -27.37
C GLY A 43 -2.06 4.03 -28.28
N ASP A 44 -2.30 5.22 -28.81
CA ASP A 44 -1.39 5.96 -29.68
C ASP A 44 -0.20 6.56 -28.92
N GLU A 45 0.81 6.96 -29.67
CA GLU A 45 1.96 7.68 -29.10
C GLU A 45 1.56 9.10 -28.69
N ILE A 46 1.99 9.47 -27.47
CA ILE A 46 1.68 10.77 -26.89
C ILE A 46 2.74 11.78 -27.35
N PRO A 47 2.33 12.92 -27.99
CA PRO A 47 3.26 13.93 -28.43
C PRO A 47 4.12 14.50 -27.29
N ALA A 48 5.38 14.82 -27.57
CA ALA A 48 6.30 15.40 -26.58
C ALA A 48 5.75 16.68 -25.92
N ALA A 49 5.01 17.51 -26.65
CA ALA A 49 4.35 18.70 -26.13
C ALA A 49 3.29 18.42 -25.06
N ALA A 50 2.86 17.18 -24.90
CA ALA A 50 1.86 16.76 -23.89
C ALA A 50 2.50 16.20 -22.61
N HIS A 51 3.82 16.15 -22.48
CA HIS A 51 4.52 15.54 -21.36
C HIS A 51 4.11 16.14 -20.00
N ASP A 52 3.89 17.45 -19.90
CA ASP A 52 3.46 18.08 -18.64
C ASP A 52 2.08 17.59 -18.19
N LEU A 53 1.14 17.42 -19.13
CA LEU A 53 -0.18 16.85 -18.81
C LEU A 53 -0.02 15.38 -18.41
N LEU A 54 0.77 14.63 -19.16
CA LEU A 54 1.04 13.21 -18.88
C LEU A 54 1.65 13.04 -17.50
N ASP A 55 2.68 13.82 -17.16
CA ASP A 55 3.29 13.81 -15.83
C ASP A 55 2.26 14.06 -14.71
N ARG A 56 1.37 15.04 -14.90
CA ARG A 56 0.30 15.32 -13.94
C ARG A 56 -0.69 14.17 -13.81
N LEU A 57 -1.06 13.52 -14.91
CA LEU A 57 -1.94 12.36 -14.90
C LEU A 57 -1.30 11.18 -14.15
N LEU A 58 0.00 10.94 -14.39
CA LEU A 58 0.78 9.91 -13.71
C LEU A 58 0.99 10.23 -12.22
N ASP A 59 1.30 11.50 -11.90
CA ASP A 59 1.57 11.95 -10.53
C ASP A 59 0.30 12.01 -9.66
N THR A 60 -0.88 12.05 -10.26
CA THR A 60 -2.15 11.92 -9.53
C THR A 60 -2.71 10.50 -9.50
N GLY A 61 -2.11 9.57 -10.27
CA GLY A 61 -2.66 8.22 -10.45
C GLY A 61 -3.97 8.22 -11.26
N THR A 62 -4.17 9.24 -12.09
CA THR A 62 -5.29 9.31 -13.06
C THR A 62 -5.00 8.48 -14.30
N ALA A 63 -3.71 8.30 -14.61
CA ALA A 63 -3.22 7.37 -15.62
C ALA A 63 -2.08 6.52 -15.06
N HIS A 64 -1.89 5.36 -15.67
CA HIS A 64 -0.84 4.39 -15.32
C HIS A 64 0.04 4.08 -16.52
N PRO A 65 1.35 3.92 -16.35
CA PRO A 65 2.23 3.56 -17.44
C PRO A 65 1.93 2.13 -17.94
N ARG A 66 2.15 1.93 -19.21
CA ARG A 66 2.18 0.62 -19.89
C ARG A 66 3.58 0.43 -20.45
N PRO A 67 4.57 0.17 -19.56
CA PRO A 67 5.96 0.09 -20.01
C PRO A 67 6.13 -1.10 -20.95
N GLY A 68 6.92 -0.89 -21.99
CA GLY A 68 7.54 -1.94 -22.77
C GLY A 68 8.86 -2.39 -22.13
N PRO A 69 9.69 -3.13 -22.87
CA PRO A 69 11.07 -3.39 -22.45
C PRO A 69 11.79 -2.06 -22.18
N GLY A 70 12.36 -1.95 -20.98
CA GLY A 70 13.07 -0.74 -20.54
C GLY A 70 14.57 -0.81 -20.82
N PRO A 71 15.35 0.17 -20.33
CA PRO A 71 16.81 0.22 -20.48
C PRO A 71 17.54 -0.78 -19.59
N PHE A 72 16.83 -1.43 -18.66
CA PHE A 72 17.40 -2.38 -17.70
C PHE A 72 16.90 -3.80 -17.98
N ASN A 73 17.75 -4.77 -17.69
CA ASN A 73 17.46 -6.20 -17.74
C ASN A 73 17.85 -6.86 -16.40
N ALA A 74 17.60 -8.16 -16.25
CA ALA A 74 17.86 -8.86 -15.01
C ALA A 74 19.32 -8.80 -14.54
N ARG A 75 20.30 -8.64 -15.43
CA ARG A 75 21.73 -8.51 -15.08
C ARG A 75 22.06 -7.16 -14.41
N ASP A 76 21.19 -6.16 -14.58
CA ASP A 76 21.34 -4.85 -13.96
C ASP A 76 20.77 -4.83 -12.51
N VAL A 77 20.35 -5.99 -12.00
CA VAL A 77 19.69 -6.13 -10.70
C VAL A 77 20.52 -6.99 -9.75
N THR A 78 20.79 -6.49 -8.55
CA THR A 78 21.22 -7.31 -7.42
C THR A 78 20.01 -7.66 -6.56
N VAL A 79 19.77 -8.96 -6.36
CA VAL A 79 18.75 -9.42 -5.43
C VAL A 79 19.34 -9.57 -4.03
N ILE A 80 18.70 -8.98 -3.04
CA ILE A 80 19.11 -9.01 -1.63
C ILE A 80 18.04 -9.77 -0.85
N VAL A 81 18.43 -10.89 -0.25
CA VAL A 81 17.57 -11.79 0.52
C VAL A 81 17.99 -11.76 1.99
N PRO A 82 17.25 -11.02 2.87
CA PRO A 82 17.46 -11.11 4.31
C PRO A 82 16.92 -12.42 4.83
N VAL A 83 17.68 -13.13 5.66
CA VAL A 83 17.31 -14.44 6.23
C VAL A 83 17.45 -14.41 7.74
N HIS A 84 16.44 -14.92 8.46
CA HIS A 84 16.52 -15.21 9.89
C HIS A 84 15.61 -16.39 10.24
N ASP A 85 16.19 -17.54 10.56
CA ASP A 85 15.51 -18.79 10.89
C ASP A 85 14.51 -19.29 9.83
N GLU A 86 14.73 -18.91 8.55
CA GLU A 86 13.94 -19.34 7.40
C GLU A 86 14.83 -20.05 6.38
N ASP A 87 14.25 -20.96 5.60
CA ASP A 87 14.93 -21.58 4.47
C ASP A 87 14.81 -20.73 3.20
N PRO A 88 15.90 -20.13 2.71
CA PRO A 88 15.84 -19.27 1.52
C PRO A 88 15.83 -20.05 0.20
N ARG A 89 16.04 -21.37 0.18
CA ARG A 89 16.17 -22.16 -1.05
C ARG A 89 15.01 -21.99 -2.02
N PRO A 90 13.74 -22.09 -1.61
CA PRO A 90 12.62 -21.89 -2.53
C PRO A 90 12.61 -20.50 -3.18
N THR A 91 13.00 -19.47 -2.42
CA THR A 91 13.14 -18.11 -2.93
C THR A 91 14.26 -18.03 -3.95
N LEU A 92 15.46 -18.54 -3.62
CA LEU A 92 16.64 -18.47 -4.47
C LEU A 92 16.46 -19.22 -5.79
N GLU A 93 15.83 -20.39 -5.76
CA GLU A 93 15.50 -21.18 -6.95
C GLU A 93 14.53 -20.45 -7.90
N ALA A 94 13.63 -19.64 -7.35
CA ALA A 94 12.63 -18.90 -8.12
C ALA A 94 13.14 -17.56 -8.68
N LEU A 95 14.31 -17.05 -8.25
CA LEU A 95 14.80 -15.74 -8.70
C LEU A 95 15.18 -15.71 -10.19
N GLY A 96 15.57 -16.85 -10.75
CA GLY A 96 16.13 -16.90 -12.09
C GLY A 96 17.54 -16.27 -12.20
N ALA A 97 17.99 -16.01 -13.43
CA ALA A 97 19.30 -15.39 -13.67
C ALA A 97 19.24 -13.88 -13.46
N VAL A 98 19.99 -13.38 -12.48
CA VAL A 98 20.12 -11.96 -12.13
C VAL A 98 21.59 -11.53 -12.13
N GLY A 99 21.86 -10.23 -11.95
CA GLY A 99 23.24 -9.70 -11.95
C GLY A 99 24.06 -10.21 -10.78
N ALA A 100 23.48 -10.30 -9.60
CA ALA A 100 24.05 -10.89 -8.40
C ALA A 100 22.97 -11.22 -7.37
N THR A 101 23.25 -12.19 -6.50
CA THR A 101 22.41 -12.51 -5.34
C THR A 101 23.21 -12.33 -4.05
N ILE A 102 22.68 -11.55 -3.12
CA ILE A 102 23.29 -11.32 -1.81
C ILE A 102 22.34 -11.84 -0.74
N VAL A 103 22.69 -12.94 -0.11
CA VAL A 103 21.99 -13.47 1.06
C VAL A 103 22.62 -12.88 2.33
N VAL A 104 21.80 -12.31 3.19
CA VAL A 104 22.25 -11.77 4.48
C VAL A 104 21.58 -12.54 5.60
N ASP A 105 22.33 -13.46 6.22
CA ASP A 105 21.91 -14.24 7.39
C ASP A 105 22.02 -13.36 8.64
N ASP A 106 20.87 -12.96 9.18
CA ASP A 106 20.78 -12.10 10.36
C ASP A 106 20.84 -12.90 11.67
N ALA A 107 21.91 -13.67 11.84
CA ALA A 107 22.18 -14.53 12.98
C ALA A 107 21.11 -15.63 13.19
N SER A 108 20.79 -16.39 12.14
CA SER A 108 19.93 -17.57 12.27
C SER A 108 20.53 -18.60 13.24
N GLY A 109 19.69 -19.30 13.98
CA GLY A 109 20.10 -20.36 14.92
C GLY A 109 20.86 -21.49 14.21
N VAL A 110 20.40 -21.86 13.00
CA VAL A 110 21.14 -22.70 12.06
C VAL A 110 21.67 -21.80 10.95
N PRO A 111 22.99 -21.65 10.78
CA PRO A 111 23.56 -20.83 9.73
C PRO A 111 23.10 -21.26 8.32
N VAL A 112 22.82 -20.27 7.47
CA VAL A 112 22.59 -20.54 6.05
C VAL A 112 23.85 -21.17 5.46
N PRO A 113 23.77 -22.35 4.82
CA PRO A 113 24.93 -23.04 4.29
C PRO A 113 25.50 -22.30 3.08
N ALA A 114 26.85 -22.27 2.94
CA ALA A 114 27.52 -21.57 1.82
C ALA A 114 27.09 -22.09 0.45
N GLY A 115 26.75 -23.38 0.33
CA GLY A 115 26.29 -24.00 -0.92
C GLY A 115 24.84 -23.66 -1.34
N VAL A 116 24.15 -22.76 -0.64
CA VAL A 116 22.79 -22.35 -1.00
C VAL A 116 22.77 -21.43 -2.24
N LEU A 117 23.86 -20.74 -2.51
CA LEU A 117 24.03 -19.89 -3.68
C LEU A 117 24.56 -20.69 -4.88
N HIS A 118 23.93 -20.54 -6.03
CA HIS A 118 24.52 -20.92 -7.30
C HIS A 118 25.54 -19.83 -7.66
N ILE A 119 26.81 -20.11 -7.44
CA ILE A 119 27.91 -19.13 -7.48
C ILE A 119 27.99 -18.47 -8.86
N SER A 120 27.38 -17.29 -9.00
CA SER A 120 27.65 -16.34 -10.06
C SER A 120 28.69 -15.31 -9.59
N PRO A 121 29.47 -14.71 -10.46
CA PRO A 121 30.39 -13.64 -10.09
C PRO A 121 29.56 -12.49 -9.46
N GLY A 122 29.78 -12.23 -8.18
CA GLY A 122 29.02 -11.21 -7.42
C GLY A 122 28.07 -11.75 -6.37
N ASP A 123 27.75 -13.05 -6.40
CA ASP A 123 26.94 -13.67 -5.34
C ASP A 123 27.70 -13.70 -4.01
N ARG A 124 27.01 -13.38 -2.93
CA ARG A 124 27.60 -13.29 -1.59
C ARG A 124 26.66 -13.81 -0.52
N LEU A 125 27.23 -14.58 0.40
CA LEU A 125 26.60 -14.89 1.68
C LEU A 125 27.27 -14.07 2.77
N LEU A 126 26.53 -13.19 3.41
CA LEU A 126 26.97 -12.36 4.53
C LEU A 126 26.24 -12.81 5.78
N ARG A 127 26.91 -12.75 6.95
CA ARG A 127 26.28 -13.13 8.22
C ARG A 127 26.53 -12.08 9.29
N HIS A 128 25.49 -11.72 10.03
CA HIS A 128 25.60 -10.91 11.24
C HIS A 128 25.94 -11.80 12.44
N ALA A 129 26.70 -11.25 13.38
CA ALA A 129 27.02 -11.95 14.65
C ALA A 129 25.80 -12.00 15.60
N THR A 130 24.88 -11.04 15.49
CA THR A 130 23.64 -10.96 16.29
C THR A 130 22.49 -10.52 15.41
N ASN A 131 21.24 -10.88 15.77
CA ASN A 131 20.03 -10.43 15.07
C ASN A 131 19.87 -8.92 15.18
N ARG A 132 19.99 -8.24 14.05
CA ARG A 132 19.87 -6.78 13.90
C ARG A 132 18.55 -6.34 13.26
N GLY A 133 17.76 -7.29 12.76
CA GLY A 133 16.48 -7.08 12.10
C GLY A 133 16.57 -6.87 10.59
N PRO A 134 15.42 -6.98 9.88
CA PRO A 134 15.36 -6.99 8.43
C PRO A 134 15.88 -5.71 7.78
N ALA A 135 15.67 -4.55 8.39
CA ALA A 135 16.18 -3.27 7.88
C ALA A 135 17.72 -3.25 7.85
N ALA A 136 18.37 -3.76 8.92
CA ALA A 136 19.84 -3.83 8.99
C ALA A 136 20.40 -4.86 8.00
N ALA A 137 19.74 -6.01 7.83
CA ALA A 137 20.12 -7.01 6.84
C ALA A 137 20.04 -6.46 5.41
N ARG A 138 18.94 -5.76 5.06
CA ARG A 138 18.79 -5.10 3.76
C ARG A 138 19.85 -4.00 3.55
N ALA A 139 20.19 -3.22 4.60
CA ALA A 139 21.24 -2.22 4.52
C ALA A 139 22.63 -2.84 4.28
N THR A 140 22.93 -3.97 4.95
CA THR A 140 24.18 -4.73 4.72
C THR A 140 24.26 -5.25 3.29
N GLY A 141 23.17 -5.82 2.75
CA GLY A 141 23.10 -6.24 1.36
C GLY A 141 23.27 -5.07 0.39
N ARG A 142 22.63 -3.91 0.67
CA ARG A 142 22.82 -2.70 -0.15
C ARG A 142 24.29 -2.26 -0.22
N ALA A 143 24.99 -2.27 0.90
CA ALA A 143 26.41 -1.87 0.94
C ALA A 143 27.32 -2.76 0.11
N ALA A 144 26.93 -4.02 -0.12
CA ALA A 144 27.70 -4.97 -0.92
C ALA A 144 27.28 -5.00 -2.42
N ALA A 145 26.15 -4.38 -2.78
CA ALA A 145 25.61 -4.36 -4.13
C ALA A 145 26.19 -3.21 -4.96
N THR A 146 26.44 -3.47 -6.25
CA THR A 146 27.03 -2.49 -7.20
C THR A 146 26.13 -2.15 -8.38
N THR A 147 25.04 -2.88 -8.57
CA THR A 147 24.12 -2.69 -9.71
C THR A 147 23.22 -1.46 -9.55
N PRO A 148 22.71 -0.87 -10.64
CA PRO A 148 21.86 0.31 -10.61
C PRO A 148 20.48 0.05 -10.01
N LEU A 149 20.00 -1.19 -10.04
CA LEU A 149 18.72 -1.61 -9.45
C LEU A 149 18.97 -2.69 -8.38
N LEU A 150 18.17 -2.63 -7.34
CA LEU A 150 18.21 -3.56 -6.21
C LEU A 150 16.83 -4.18 -6.03
N ALA A 151 16.74 -5.49 -5.99
CA ALA A 151 15.54 -6.20 -5.61
C ALA A 151 15.69 -6.70 -4.18
N PHE A 152 14.78 -6.33 -3.30
CA PHE A 152 14.66 -6.91 -1.97
C PHE A 152 13.58 -7.96 -2.02
N VAL A 153 13.88 -9.19 -1.60
CA VAL A 153 12.93 -10.32 -1.58
C VAL A 153 13.13 -11.07 -0.26
N ASP A 154 12.08 -11.19 0.54
CA ASP A 154 12.16 -11.90 1.81
C ASP A 154 12.32 -13.42 1.58
N ALA A 155 12.98 -14.11 2.50
CA ALA A 155 13.32 -15.53 2.37
C ALA A 155 12.09 -16.49 2.35
N ASP A 156 10.92 -15.99 2.75
CA ASP A 156 9.64 -16.71 2.71
C ASP A 156 8.76 -16.30 1.50
N CYS A 157 9.36 -15.60 0.53
CA CYS A 157 8.72 -15.11 -0.69
C CYS A 157 9.24 -15.83 -1.93
N VAL A 158 8.34 -16.35 -2.75
CA VAL A 158 8.66 -17.06 -4.01
C VAL A 158 8.11 -16.26 -5.17
N PRO A 159 8.97 -15.62 -5.98
CA PRO A 159 8.55 -14.92 -7.19
C PRO A 159 7.97 -15.85 -8.24
N ASP A 160 6.91 -15.43 -8.93
CA ASP A 160 6.39 -16.12 -10.10
C ASP A 160 7.31 -15.81 -11.33
N GLU A 161 7.31 -16.67 -12.34
CA GLU A 161 8.06 -16.45 -13.59
C GLU A 161 7.71 -15.10 -14.24
N GLY A 162 8.68 -14.37 -14.72
CA GLY A 162 8.51 -13.07 -15.38
C GLY A 162 8.22 -11.89 -14.43
N TRP A 163 8.27 -12.11 -13.10
CA TRP A 163 7.97 -11.06 -12.12
C TRP A 163 8.89 -9.84 -12.25
N LEU A 164 10.18 -10.09 -12.50
CA LEU A 164 11.18 -9.03 -12.56
C LEU A 164 11.04 -8.21 -13.83
N GLU A 165 10.85 -8.85 -14.97
CA GLU A 165 10.65 -8.22 -16.28
C GLU A 165 9.44 -7.29 -16.26
N ALA A 166 8.35 -7.70 -15.61
CA ALA A 166 7.14 -6.89 -15.47
C ALA A 166 7.40 -5.59 -14.66
N LEU A 167 8.40 -5.59 -13.78
CA LEU A 167 8.75 -4.41 -12.96
C LEU A 167 9.80 -3.53 -13.66
N LEU A 168 10.76 -4.11 -14.38
CA LEU A 168 11.92 -3.40 -14.93
C LEU A 168 11.54 -2.32 -15.94
N GLY A 169 10.52 -2.55 -16.76
CA GLY A 169 10.06 -1.56 -17.74
C GLY A 169 9.64 -0.23 -17.13
N HIS A 170 9.19 -0.20 -15.88
CA HIS A 170 8.82 1.04 -15.19
C HIS A 170 10.01 1.99 -14.97
N PHE A 171 11.24 1.47 -14.91
CA PHE A 171 12.44 2.26 -14.68
C PHE A 171 12.96 2.99 -15.95
N GLU A 172 12.26 2.88 -17.09
CA GLU A 172 12.39 3.80 -18.23
C GLU A 172 12.15 5.26 -17.78
N ASP A 173 11.21 5.48 -16.87
CA ASP A 173 11.03 6.77 -16.23
C ASP A 173 12.10 6.96 -15.13
N GLU A 174 13.04 7.89 -15.36
CA GLU A 174 14.11 8.20 -14.40
C GLU A 174 13.60 8.66 -13.03
N ARG A 175 12.35 9.13 -12.94
CA ARG A 175 11.72 9.53 -11.68
C ARG A 175 11.16 8.34 -10.90
N VAL A 176 11.12 7.15 -11.48
CA VAL A 176 10.69 5.95 -10.75
C VAL A 176 11.82 5.48 -9.85
N GLY A 177 11.58 5.58 -8.55
CA GLY A 177 12.51 5.14 -7.51
C GLY A 177 12.21 3.75 -6.98
N LEU A 178 10.93 3.32 -7.01
CA LEU A 178 10.52 2.02 -6.46
C LEU A 178 9.33 1.46 -7.24
N VAL A 179 9.36 0.14 -7.50
CA VAL A 179 8.23 -0.62 -8.06
C VAL A 179 8.04 -1.90 -7.23
N ALA A 180 6.81 -2.18 -6.84
CA ALA A 180 6.45 -3.36 -6.05
C ALA A 180 5.48 -4.26 -6.80
N PRO A 181 5.65 -5.60 -6.72
CA PRO A 181 4.72 -6.59 -7.24
C PRO A 181 3.50 -6.78 -6.33
N LEU A 182 2.54 -7.54 -6.78
CA LEU A 182 1.52 -8.15 -5.93
C LEU A 182 2.17 -9.25 -5.07
N VAL A 183 2.10 -9.07 -3.75
CA VAL A 183 2.50 -10.12 -2.80
C VAL A 183 1.25 -10.82 -2.31
N ARG A 184 1.01 -12.05 -2.77
CA ARG A 184 -0.14 -12.87 -2.36
C ARG A 184 0.27 -13.99 -1.41
N SER A 185 -0.62 -14.35 -0.50
CA SER A 185 -0.38 -15.51 0.35
C SER A 185 -0.50 -16.81 -0.44
N LEU A 186 0.46 -17.73 -0.26
CA LEU A 186 0.37 -19.07 -0.80
C LEU A 186 -0.90 -19.76 -0.29
N ARG A 187 -1.56 -20.48 -1.20
CA ARG A 187 -2.67 -21.33 -0.81
C ARG A 187 -2.15 -22.50 0.03
N GLY A 188 -2.85 -22.80 1.11
CA GLY A 188 -2.49 -23.89 2.00
C GLY A 188 -3.71 -24.51 2.66
N PRO A 189 -3.54 -25.70 3.24
CA PRO A 189 -4.57 -26.34 4.04
C PRO A 189 -4.82 -25.55 5.32
N GLY A 190 -6.03 -25.59 5.83
CA GLY A 190 -6.39 -24.97 7.11
C GLY A 190 -7.06 -23.60 7.00
N ALA A 191 -7.70 -23.19 8.09
CA ALA A 191 -8.52 -21.99 8.13
C ALA A 191 -7.66 -20.70 8.06
N ILE A 192 -6.46 -20.70 8.66
CA ILE A 192 -5.56 -19.54 8.70
C ILE A 192 -5.04 -19.24 7.29
N ALA A 193 -4.54 -20.27 6.58
CA ALA A 193 -4.06 -20.10 5.22
C ALA A 193 -5.17 -19.56 4.30
N ARG A 194 -6.38 -20.13 4.38
CA ARG A 194 -7.54 -19.62 3.62
C ARG A 194 -7.92 -18.19 4.01
N TYR A 195 -7.82 -17.82 5.29
CA TYR A 195 -8.06 -16.44 5.73
C TYR A 195 -6.99 -15.49 5.16
N GLU A 196 -5.71 -15.87 5.20
CA GLU A 196 -4.62 -15.03 4.68
C GLU A 196 -4.66 -14.88 3.16
N THR A 197 -5.11 -15.88 2.39
CA THR A 197 -5.34 -15.68 0.93
C THR A 197 -6.41 -14.64 0.61
N MET A 198 -7.31 -14.33 1.53
CA MET A 198 -8.36 -13.33 1.34
C MET A 198 -8.03 -11.99 2.01
N ARG A 199 -7.14 -11.98 3.01
CA ARG A 199 -6.94 -10.83 3.89
C ARG A 199 -5.50 -10.61 4.33
N SER A 200 -4.54 -11.09 3.56
CA SER A 200 -3.14 -10.74 3.82
C SER A 200 -2.95 -9.23 3.80
N PRO A 201 -2.25 -8.64 4.76
CA PRO A 201 -1.88 -7.22 4.73
C PRO A 201 -0.85 -6.90 3.63
N LEU A 202 -0.22 -7.93 3.07
CA LEU A 202 0.74 -7.81 1.97
C LEU A 202 0.04 -7.76 0.60
N ASP A 203 -1.19 -8.29 0.51
CA ASP A 203 -1.98 -8.29 -0.72
C ASP A 203 -2.74 -6.95 -0.86
N LEU A 204 -2.27 -6.11 -1.76
CA LEU A 204 -2.84 -4.79 -2.05
C LEU A 204 -3.90 -4.83 -3.17
N GLY A 205 -4.22 -6.03 -3.64
CA GLY A 205 -5.25 -6.31 -4.64
C GLY A 205 -4.77 -6.18 -6.09
N PRO A 206 -5.65 -6.51 -7.06
CA PRO A 206 -5.28 -6.67 -8.47
C PRO A 206 -5.23 -5.35 -9.26
N VAL A 207 -5.19 -4.21 -8.58
CA VAL A 207 -5.28 -2.90 -9.24
C VAL A 207 -3.98 -2.14 -9.08
N GLU A 208 -3.30 -1.95 -10.20
CA GLU A 208 -2.12 -1.10 -10.28
C GLU A 208 -2.35 0.29 -9.68
N GLY A 209 -1.28 0.92 -9.21
CA GLY A 209 -1.44 2.23 -8.62
C GLY A 209 -0.16 3.01 -8.40
N ARG A 210 -0.33 4.33 -8.32
CA ARG A 210 0.64 5.19 -7.68
C ARG A 210 0.69 4.84 -6.19
N VAL A 211 1.90 4.71 -5.66
CA VAL A 211 2.12 4.50 -4.22
C VAL A 211 2.48 5.83 -3.58
N ALA A 212 1.64 6.30 -2.67
CA ALA A 212 1.91 7.50 -1.86
C ALA A 212 0.96 7.56 -0.66
N PRO A 213 1.31 8.25 0.44
CA PRO A 213 0.39 8.47 1.55
C PRO A 213 -0.93 9.08 1.10
N ALA A 214 -2.02 8.67 1.72
CA ALA A 214 -3.39 9.11 1.42
C ALA A 214 -3.88 8.79 -0.01
N THR A 215 -3.25 7.85 -0.70
CA THR A 215 -3.74 7.27 -1.96
C THR A 215 -4.37 5.89 -1.73
N ARG A 216 -4.88 5.28 -2.80
CA ARG A 216 -5.41 3.90 -2.75
C ARG A 216 -4.35 2.90 -2.26
N VAL A 217 -3.12 3.04 -2.74
CA VAL A 217 -1.96 2.28 -2.29
C VAL A 217 -1.07 3.22 -1.47
N ALA A 218 -1.26 3.23 -0.17
CA ALA A 218 -0.56 4.17 0.71
C ALA A 218 0.92 3.82 0.93
N TYR A 219 1.27 2.56 0.83
CA TYR A 219 2.62 1.99 0.94
C TYR A 219 2.65 0.63 0.25
N VAL A 220 3.82 0.03 0.12
CA VAL A 220 4.01 -1.35 -0.34
C VAL A 220 4.93 -2.10 0.63
N PRO A 221 4.71 -3.41 0.87
CA PRO A 221 5.57 -4.20 1.73
C PRO A 221 6.95 -4.41 1.10
N ALA A 222 8.01 -4.39 1.90
CA ALA A 222 9.35 -4.73 1.43
C ALA A 222 9.59 -6.25 1.29
N ALA A 223 8.54 -7.06 1.40
CA ALA A 223 8.59 -8.50 1.16
C ALA A 223 9.06 -8.84 -0.27
N ALA A 224 8.70 -7.98 -1.23
CA ALA A 224 9.27 -7.98 -2.57
C ALA A 224 9.17 -6.57 -3.19
N VAL A 225 10.30 -5.95 -3.54
CA VAL A 225 10.34 -4.64 -4.20
C VAL A 225 11.60 -4.50 -5.05
N VAL A 226 11.49 -3.77 -6.16
CA VAL A 226 12.67 -3.32 -6.93
C VAL A 226 12.83 -1.83 -6.69
N VAL A 227 14.06 -1.40 -6.37
CA VAL A 227 14.39 -0.01 -6.01
C VAL A 227 15.59 0.45 -6.83
N ARG A 228 15.53 1.66 -7.36
CA ARG A 228 16.69 2.31 -7.95
C ARG A 228 17.72 2.62 -6.86
N ALA A 229 18.96 2.18 -6.99
CA ALA A 229 20.01 2.35 -5.99
C ALA A 229 20.18 3.84 -5.61
N ALA A 230 20.22 4.74 -6.60
CA ALA A 230 20.32 6.18 -6.36
C ALA A 230 19.12 6.75 -5.59
N ALA A 231 17.90 6.21 -5.78
CA ALA A 231 16.73 6.61 -5.02
C ALA A 231 16.82 6.17 -3.55
N LEU A 232 17.23 4.93 -3.32
CA LEU A 232 17.45 4.39 -1.98
C LEU A 232 18.49 5.20 -1.21
N ASP A 233 19.62 5.48 -1.86
CA ASP A 233 20.73 6.25 -1.25
C ASP A 233 20.33 7.70 -0.95
N SER A 234 19.53 8.32 -1.82
CA SER A 234 19.07 9.72 -1.63
C SER A 234 18.26 9.93 -0.36
N VAL A 235 17.68 8.86 0.18
CA VAL A 235 16.88 8.89 1.43
C VAL A 235 17.58 8.16 2.59
N GLY A 236 18.83 7.74 2.43
CA GLY A 236 19.63 7.07 3.48
C GLY A 236 19.23 5.61 3.73
N GLY A 237 18.59 4.94 2.76
CA GLY A 237 18.28 3.52 2.85
C GLY A 237 17.14 3.16 3.82
N PHE A 238 17.10 1.89 4.23
CA PHE A 238 16.22 1.43 5.31
C PHE A 238 16.75 1.89 6.67
N ASP A 239 15.85 2.31 7.56
CA ASP A 239 16.24 2.72 8.92
C ASP A 239 16.37 1.49 9.84
N PRO A 240 17.58 1.16 10.31
CA PRO A 240 17.82 -0.02 11.13
C PRO A 240 17.20 0.07 12.53
N THR A 241 16.74 1.24 12.96
CA THR A 241 16.05 1.41 14.25
C THR A 241 14.59 0.94 14.20
N LEU A 242 14.03 0.76 13.00
CA LEU A 242 12.69 0.23 12.79
C LEU A 242 12.76 -1.29 12.56
N ARG A 243 12.22 -2.05 13.49
CA ARG A 243 12.08 -3.51 13.32
C ARG A 243 10.82 -3.91 12.54
N VAL A 244 9.84 -3.01 12.46
CA VAL A 244 8.57 -3.18 11.72
C VAL A 244 8.13 -1.80 11.24
N GLY A 245 7.66 -1.74 9.98
CA GLY A 245 7.23 -0.50 9.33
C GLY A 245 8.36 0.27 8.65
N GLU A 246 9.53 -0.35 8.52
CA GLU A 246 10.69 0.19 7.80
C GLU A 246 10.41 0.39 6.31
N ASP A 247 9.52 -0.44 5.76
CA ASP A 247 9.00 -0.37 4.39
C ASP A 247 8.09 0.84 4.17
N VAL A 248 7.15 1.05 5.08
CA VAL A 248 6.26 2.23 5.08
C VAL A 248 7.08 3.51 5.17
N ASP A 249 8.04 3.55 6.10
CA ASP A 249 8.94 4.69 6.31
C ASP A 249 9.77 4.98 5.05
N LEU A 250 10.37 3.96 4.45
CA LEU A 250 11.16 4.10 3.22
C LEU A 250 10.33 4.68 2.08
N VAL A 251 9.17 4.08 1.80
CA VAL A 251 8.28 4.53 0.71
C VAL A 251 7.86 5.98 0.92
N TRP A 252 7.51 6.38 2.14
CA TRP A 252 7.08 7.75 2.41
C TRP A 252 8.22 8.76 2.32
N ARG A 253 9.46 8.38 2.67
CA ARG A 253 10.66 9.22 2.44
C ARG A 253 10.95 9.37 0.95
N LEU A 254 10.89 8.29 0.16
CA LEU A 254 11.06 8.35 -1.29
C LEU A 254 10.03 9.29 -1.94
N VAL A 255 8.76 9.15 -1.58
CA VAL A 255 7.69 10.03 -2.10
C VAL A 255 7.89 11.48 -1.66
N SER A 256 8.35 11.73 -0.43
CA SER A 256 8.62 13.08 0.08
C SER A 256 9.78 13.76 -0.65
N GLU A 257 10.79 13.00 -1.09
CA GLU A 257 11.88 13.48 -1.93
C GLU A 257 11.51 13.60 -3.42
N GLY A 258 10.29 13.22 -3.80
CA GLY A 258 9.75 13.41 -5.16
C GLY A 258 9.93 12.21 -6.08
N TRP A 259 10.40 11.07 -5.58
CA TRP A 259 10.44 9.83 -6.35
C TRP A 259 9.05 9.28 -6.63
N ARG A 260 8.85 8.71 -7.80
CA ARG A 260 7.66 7.93 -8.15
C ARG A 260 7.79 6.52 -7.58
N CYS A 261 6.83 6.12 -6.78
CA CYS A 261 6.67 4.74 -6.33
C CYS A 261 5.44 4.13 -7.01
N ARG A 262 5.56 2.90 -7.52
CA ARG A 262 4.53 2.22 -8.30
C ARG A 262 4.20 0.86 -7.70
N TYR A 263 2.95 0.45 -7.87
CA TYR A 263 2.47 -0.90 -7.59
C TYR A 263 2.01 -1.53 -8.89
N GLU A 264 2.62 -2.67 -9.25
CA GLU A 264 2.40 -3.39 -10.51
C GLU A 264 1.94 -4.82 -10.23
N PRO A 265 0.63 -5.08 -10.18
CA PRO A 265 0.09 -6.39 -9.81
C PRO A 265 0.20 -7.48 -10.89
N ARG A 266 0.71 -7.16 -12.10
CA ARG A 266 1.02 -8.18 -13.11
C ARG A 266 2.27 -8.98 -12.71
N ALA A 267 3.19 -8.36 -12.00
CA ALA A 267 4.25 -9.07 -11.30
C ALA A 267 3.68 -9.67 -10.02
N VAL A 268 3.91 -10.95 -9.79
CA VAL A 268 3.36 -11.67 -8.65
C VAL A 268 4.49 -12.34 -7.87
N VAL A 269 4.41 -12.24 -6.56
CA VAL A 269 5.28 -12.93 -5.61
C VAL A 269 4.40 -13.63 -4.58
N SER A 270 4.65 -14.90 -4.37
CA SER A 270 3.90 -15.73 -3.43
C SER A 270 4.61 -15.76 -2.07
N HIS A 271 3.89 -15.47 -0.98
CA HIS A 271 4.42 -15.42 0.39
C HIS A 271 3.84 -16.55 1.24
N ARG A 272 4.67 -17.19 2.05
CA ARG A 272 4.23 -18.26 2.96
C ARG A 272 3.34 -17.72 4.07
N SER A 273 2.14 -18.28 4.20
CA SER A 273 1.18 -17.92 5.25
C SER A 273 1.65 -18.37 6.63
N ARG A 274 1.19 -17.69 7.68
CA ARG A 274 1.44 -18.11 9.07
C ARG A 274 0.67 -19.39 9.37
N GLU A 275 1.29 -20.29 10.13
CA GLU A 275 0.75 -21.64 10.38
C GLU A 275 -0.10 -21.71 11.67
N SER A 276 0.09 -20.77 12.60
CA SER A 276 -0.61 -20.80 13.89
C SER A 276 -1.32 -19.48 14.20
N LEU A 277 -2.40 -19.58 15.00
CA LEU A 277 -3.15 -18.42 15.48
C LEU A 277 -2.27 -17.48 16.32
N ALA A 278 -1.36 -18.05 17.12
CA ALA A 278 -0.44 -17.27 17.93
C ALA A 278 0.58 -16.49 17.07
N ALA A 279 1.06 -17.08 15.97
CA ALA A 279 1.95 -16.41 15.03
C ALA A 279 1.21 -15.28 14.29
N LEU A 280 -0.03 -15.51 13.83
CA LEU A 280 -0.88 -14.52 13.24
C LEU A 280 -1.11 -13.33 14.20
N ALA A 281 -1.54 -13.60 15.42
CA ALA A 281 -1.81 -12.57 16.43
C ALA A 281 -0.55 -11.74 16.75
N ARG A 282 0.60 -12.38 16.91
CA ARG A 282 1.90 -11.76 17.20
C ARG A 282 2.34 -10.84 16.06
N GLN A 283 2.19 -11.29 14.81
CA GLN A 283 2.50 -10.50 13.62
C GLN A 283 1.61 -9.25 13.56
N ARG A 284 0.28 -9.40 13.72
CA ARG A 284 -0.68 -8.28 13.69
C ARG A 284 -0.42 -7.28 14.82
N PHE A 285 -0.10 -7.78 16.02
CA PHE A 285 0.31 -6.93 17.14
C PHE A 285 1.58 -6.13 16.82
N GLY A 286 2.58 -6.77 16.22
CA GLY A 286 3.81 -6.11 15.76
C GLY A 286 3.53 -4.97 14.77
N TYR A 287 2.68 -5.22 13.78
CA TYR A 287 2.26 -4.19 12.82
C TYR A 287 1.53 -3.02 13.50
N GLY A 288 0.62 -3.31 14.42
CA GLY A 288 -0.05 -2.26 15.19
C GLY A 288 0.94 -1.42 16.02
N ARG A 289 1.89 -2.08 16.67
CA ARG A 289 2.87 -1.40 17.53
C ARG A 289 3.78 -0.43 16.78
N SER A 290 4.08 -0.68 15.50
CA SER A 290 4.90 0.20 14.68
C SER A 290 4.24 1.54 14.35
N ALA A 291 2.90 1.63 14.44
CA ALA A 291 2.15 2.82 14.04
C ALA A 291 2.57 4.09 14.81
N ALA A 292 2.90 3.98 16.11
CA ALA A 292 3.33 5.12 16.90
C ALA A 292 4.74 5.62 16.51
N ALA A 293 5.67 4.71 16.17
CA ALA A 293 6.99 5.07 15.68
C ALA A 293 6.90 5.74 14.29
N LEU A 294 6.00 5.24 13.44
CA LEU A 294 5.71 5.86 12.14
C LEU A 294 5.05 7.24 12.30
N ASP A 295 4.13 7.43 13.25
CA ASP A 295 3.53 8.75 13.52
C ASP A 295 4.56 9.78 13.98
N ARG A 296 5.59 9.35 14.72
CA ARG A 296 6.69 10.23 15.11
C ARG A 296 7.49 10.76 13.92
N ARG A 297 7.68 9.93 12.90
CA ARG A 297 8.45 10.24 11.68
C ARG A 297 7.61 10.96 10.64
N HIS A 298 6.36 10.59 10.54
CA HIS A 298 5.39 11.05 9.54
C HIS A 298 4.10 11.50 10.21
N PRO A 299 4.09 12.63 10.94
CA PRO A 299 2.97 13.06 11.75
C PRO A 299 1.65 13.11 10.98
N GLY A 300 0.64 12.42 11.52
CA GLY A 300 -0.71 12.39 10.98
C GLY A 300 -0.91 11.53 9.73
N LEU A 301 0.12 10.84 9.19
CA LEU A 301 -0.06 9.93 8.06
C LEU A 301 -0.60 8.55 8.47
N VAL A 302 -0.43 8.16 9.73
CA VAL A 302 -0.89 6.87 10.30
C VAL A 302 -2.20 6.97 11.06
N ALA A 303 -2.91 8.11 11.01
CA ALA A 303 -4.20 8.25 11.66
C ALA A 303 -5.16 7.14 11.22
N PRO A 304 -5.91 6.50 12.14
CA PRO A 304 -6.75 5.34 11.83
C PRO A 304 -7.90 5.68 10.90
N ALA A 305 -8.32 6.94 10.90
CA ALA A 305 -9.33 7.46 9.99
C ALA A 305 -9.08 8.93 9.65
N VAL A 306 -9.49 9.29 8.43
CA VAL A 306 -9.54 10.68 7.96
C VAL A 306 -11.01 11.05 7.81
N LEU A 307 -11.54 11.79 8.79
CA LEU A 307 -12.96 12.00 8.93
C LEU A 307 -13.35 13.48 8.81
N GLN A 308 -14.39 13.73 8.04
CA GLN A 308 -15.05 15.03 7.99
C GLN A 308 -16.07 15.14 9.12
N PRO A 309 -16.18 16.28 9.82
CA PRO A 309 -17.15 16.46 10.93
C PRO A 309 -18.58 16.16 10.52
N TRP A 310 -19.00 16.58 9.34
CA TRP A 310 -20.34 16.32 8.82
C TRP A 310 -20.62 14.82 8.62
N ALA A 311 -19.61 14.03 8.20
CA ALA A 311 -19.77 12.59 8.04
C ALA A 311 -19.92 11.89 9.40
N VAL A 312 -19.16 12.33 10.40
CA VAL A 312 -19.29 11.84 11.77
C VAL A 312 -20.67 12.17 12.30
N ALA A 313 -21.14 13.44 12.18
CA ALA A 313 -22.46 13.85 12.61
C ALA A 313 -23.56 13.04 11.91
N GLY A 314 -23.45 12.82 10.59
CA GLY A 314 -24.43 12.03 9.84
C GLY A 314 -24.50 10.57 10.29
N TRP A 315 -23.36 9.90 10.46
CA TRP A 315 -23.35 8.52 10.95
C TRP A 315 -23.77 8.39 12.42
N THR A 316 -23.48 9.40 13.25
CA THR A 316 -23.97 9.46 14.63
C THR A 316 -25.50 9.61 14.67
N ALA A 317 -26.08 10.45 13.81
CA ALA A 317 -27.53 10.58 13.69
C ALA A 317 -28.20 9.27 13.25
N ILE A 318 -27.63 8.56 12.28
CA ILE A 318 -28.13 7.24 11.86
C ILE A 318 -28.07 6.25 13.03
N ALA A 319 -26.96 6.20 13.75
CA ALA A 319 -26.79 5.33 14.92
C ALA A 319 -27.76 5.67 16.08
N ALA A 320 -28.16 6.94 16.19
CA ALA A 320 -29.16 7.43 17.16
C ALA A 320 -30.61 7.16 16.73
N GLY A 321 -30.85 6.55 15.57
CA GLY A 321 -32.20 6.24 15.06
C GLY A 321 -32.81 7.34 14.17
N TRP A 322 -32.00 8.30 13.68
CA TRP A 322 -32.46 9.39 12.80
C TRP A 322 -31.87 9.25 11.39
N PRO A 323 -32.24 8.21 10.62
CA PRO A 323 -31.58 7.88 9.34
C PRO A 323 -31.76 8.98 8.29
N LEU A 324 -32.91 9.65 8.24
CA LEU A 324 -33.16 10.77 7.31
C LEU A 324 -32.26 11.96 7.59
N ALA A 325 -32.16 12.37 8.88
CA ALA A 325 -31.26 13.45 9.27
C ALA A 325 -29.79 13.12 8.94
N GLY A 326 -29.39 11.87 9.18
CA GLY A 326 -28.06 11.39 8.85
C GLY A 326 -27.79 11.38 7.35
N ALA A 327 -28.74 10.95 6.51
CA ALA A 327 -28.63 10.99 5.06
C ALA A 327 -28.52 12.42 4.52
N LEU A 328 -29.35 13.34 5.05
CA LEU A 328 -29.29 14.76 4.68
C LEU A 328 -27.95 15.38 5.06
N ALA A 329 -27.42 15.10 6.27
CA ALA A 329 -26.07 15.51 6.66
C ALA A 329 -25.00 14.95 5.72
N GLY A 330 -25.14 13.68 5.30
CA GLY A 330 -24.25 13.02 4.35
C GLY A 330 -24.24 13.64 2.96
N LEU A 331 -25.36 14.19 2.51
CA LEU A 331 -25.51 14.83 1.21
C LEU A 331 -25.23 16.34 1.22
N ALA A 332 -25.26 16.98 2.39
CA ALA A 332 -25.03 18.42 2.51
C ALA A 332 -23.75 18.93 1.78
N PRO A 333 -22.63 18.18 1.76
CA PRO A 333 -21.44 18.59 1.00
C PRO A 333 -21.64 18.70 -0.50
N ALA A 334 -22.70 18.11 -1.08
CA ALA A 334 -22.99 18.22 -2.51
C ALA A 334 -23.10 19.69 -2.96
N VAL A 335 -23.68 20.56 -2.12
CA VAL A 335 -23.79 22.00 -2.39
C VAL A 335 -22.41 22.63 -2.53
N SER A 336 -21.48 22.32 -1.63
CA SER A 336 -20.10 22.83 -1.70
C SER A 336 -19.32 22.23 -2.88
N LEU A 337 -19.50 20.92 -3.14
CA LEU A 337 -18.87 20.25 -4.28
C LEU A 337 -19.38 20.82 -5.60
N ARG A 338 -20.68 21.06 -5.73
CA ARG A 338 -21.28 21.73 -6.88
C ARG A 338 -20.57 23.06 -7.19
N ARG A 339 -20.28 23.88 -6.20
CA ARG A 339 -19.59 25.17 -6.37
C ARG A 339 -18.13 25.02 -6.81
N ARG A 340 -17.47 23.91 -6.45
CA ARG A 340 -16.05 23.62 -6.77
C ARG A 340 -15.85 22.93 -8.11
N LEU A 341 -16.84 22.14 -8.53
CA LEU A 341 -16.80 21.46 -9.83
C LEU A 341 -16.94 22.48 -10.98
N PRO A 342 -16.29 22.23 -12.12
CA PRO A 342 -16.49 23.04 -13.33
C PRO A 342 -17.97 23.12 -13.71
N ALA A 343 -18.32 24.18 -14.45
CA ALA A 343 -19.63 24.23 -15.12
C ALA A 343 -19.64 23.15 -16.21
N MET A 344 -20.52 22.17 -16.08
CA MET A 344 -20.71 21.05 -17.00
C MET A 344 -22.13 20.48 -16.84
N PRO A 345 -22.67 19.80 -17.85
CA PRO A 345 -24.03 19.24 -17.79
C PRO A 345 -24.25 18.29 -16.62
N GLU A 346 -23.25 17.47 -16.29
CA GLU A 346 -23.33 16.45 -15.24
C GLU A 346 -23.00 16.97 -13.82
N ARG A 347 -22.79 18.28 -13.65
CA ARG A 347 -22.26 18.90 -12.43
C ARG A 347 -23.02 18.51 -11.17
N ASP A 348 -24.34 18.60 -11.22
CA ASP A 348 -25.19 18.35 -10.04
C ASP A 348 -25.19 16.86 -9.67
N ARG A 349 -25.31 16.00 -10.68
CA ARG A 349 -25.23 14.55 -10.52
C ARG A 349 -23.90 14.12 -9.91
N GLU A 350 -22.78 14.68 -10.41
CA GLU A 350 -21.44 14.36 -9.89
C GLU A 350 -21.24 14.90 -8.46
N ALA A 351 -21.74 16.07 -8.13
CA ALA A 351 -21.67 16.61 -6.79
C ALA A 351 -22.39 15.71 -5.76
N VAL A 352 -23.60 15.25 -6.08
CA VAL A 352 -24.36 14.31 -5.24
C VAL A 352 -23.65 12.95 -5.15
N ARG A 353 -23.18 12.41 -6.29
CA ARG A 353 -22.46 11.13 -6.32
C ARG A 353 -21.20 11.16 -5.45
N LEU A 354 -20.38 12.20 -5.55
CA LEU A 354 -19.16 12.35 -4.77
C LEU A 354 -19.45 12.52 -3.29
N ALA A 355 -20.51 13.28 -2.93
CA ALA A 355 -20.94 13.40 -1.53
C ALA A 355 -21.38 12.06 -0.95
N ALA A 356 -22.22 11.31 -1.68
CA ALA A 356 -22.69 10.00 -1.26
C ALA A 356 -21.54 8.99 -1.11
N LEU A 357 -20.64 8.91 -2.08
CA LEU A 357 -19.46 8.04 -1.99
C LEU A 357 -18.56 8.42 -0.81
N GLY A 358 -18.34 9.71 -0.57
CA GLY A 358 -17.57 10.20 0.57
C GLY A 358 -18.21 9.82 1.90
N PHE A 359 -19.53 9.91 1.99
CA PHE A 359 -20.30 9.54 3.20
C PHE A 359 -20.23 8.04 3.48
N ILE A 360 -20.44 7.19 2.45
CA ILE A 360 -20.34 5.73 2.57
C ILE A 360 -18.94 5.32 3.01
N ARG A 361 -17.89 5.88 2.36
CA ARG A 361 -16.49 5.59 2.71
C ARG A 361 -16.13 6.02 4.14
N ALA A 362 -16.66 7.15 4.60
CA ALA A 362 -16.49 7.57 5.98
C ALA A 362 -17.13 6.58 6.97
N GLY A 363 -18.30 6.02 6.65
CA GLY A 363 -18.95 4.97 7.43
C GLY A 363 -18.12 3.68 7.49
N GLU A 364 -17.59 3.23 6.35
CA GLU A 364 -16.69 2.07 6.29
C GLU A 364 -15.43 2.29 7.15
N GLN A 365 -14.84 3.49 7.12
CA GLN A 365 -13.68 3.83 7.96
C GLN A 365 -14.04 3.83 9.44
N LEU A 366 -15.16 4.47 9.82
CA LEU A 366 -15.64 4.49 11.21
C LEU A 366 -15.88 3.07 11.74
N ALA A 367 -16.57 2.23 10.97
CA ALA A 367 -16.83 0.85 11.34
C ALA A 367 -15.55 0.04 11.51
N SER A 368 -14.60 0.20 10.58
CA SER A 368 -13.29 -0.45 10.67
C SER A 368 -12.47 0.06 11.88
N CYS A 369 -12.52 1.35 12.19
CA CYS A 369 -11.85 1.88 13.37
C CYS A 369 -12.41 1.34 14.68
N LEU A 370 -13.74 1.20 14.78
CA LEU A 370 -14.39 0.67 15.96
C LEU A 370 -13.98 -0.77 16.27
N THR A 371 -13.79 -1.60 15.23
CA THR A 371 -13.36 -3.00 15.43
C THR A 371 -11.86 -3.14 15.59
N ARG A 372 -11.07 -2.30 14.91
CA ARG A 372 -9.64 -2.49 14.77
C ARG A 372 -8.81 -1.66 15.76
N VAL A 373 -9.07 -0.36 15.89
CA VAL A 373 -8.28 0.54 16.73
C VAL A 373 -9.03 0.96 17.99
N TRP A 374 -10.32 1.24 17.88
CA TRP A 374 -11.10 1.77 18.99
C TRP A 374 -11.91 0.70 19.74
N TRP A 375 -11.63 -0.59 19.50
CA TRP A 375 -12.34 -1.67 20.17
C TRP A 375 -12.29 -1.58 21.71
N PRO A 376 -11.19 -1.12 22.38
CA PRO A 376 -11.23 -0.99 23.84
C PRO A 376 -12.27 0.02 24.29
N VAL A 377 -12.37 1.17 23.59
CA VAL A 377 -13.36 2.22 23.88
C VAL A 377 -14.78 1.74 23.54
N ALA A 378 -14.97 1.08 22.38
CA ALA A 378 -16.26 0.55 21.98
C ALA A 378 -16.75 -0.55 22.93
N LEU A 379 -15.88 -1.41 23.40
CA LEU A 379 -16.17 -2.46 24.37
C LEU A 379 -16.60 -1.84 25.70
N THR A 380 -15.83 -0.90 26.25
CA THR A 380 -16.15 -0.18 27.48
C THR A 380 -17.52 0.52 27.37
N ALA A 381 -17.76 1.25 26.27
CA ALA A 381 -19.03 1.91 26.03
C ALA A 381 -20.22 0.93 25.96
N SER A 382 -19.99 -0.28 25.42
CA SER A 382 -21.02 -1.33 25.34
C SER A 382 -21.37 -1.92 26.72
N PHE A 383 -20.43 -1.94 27.67
CA PHE A 383 -20.70 -2.36 29.05
C PHE A 383 -21.40 -1.28 29.86
N VAL A 384 -20.99 -0.03 29.70
CA VAL A 384 -21.52 1.11 30.46
C VAL A 384 -22.91 1.52 30.00
N SER A 385 -23.21 1.42 28.70
CA SER A 385 -24.47 1.92 28.14
C SER A 385 -25.22 0.88 27.31
N ARG A 386 -26.35 0.41 27.81
CA ARG A 386 -27.26 -0.48 27.06
C ARG A 386 -27.78 0.16 25.76
N ARG A 387 -27.91 1.50 25.73
CA ARG A 387 -28.36 2.26 24.54
C ARG A 387 -27.26 2.27 23.47
N ALA A 388 -25.96 2.34 23.81
CA ALA A 388 -24.85 2.31 22.89
C ALA A 388 -24.57 0.90 22.36
N ARG A 389 -24.90 -0.14 23.09
CA ARG A 389 -24.56 -1.53 22.78
C ARG A 389 -25.06 -1.99 21.41
N ARG A 390 -26.36 -1.76 21.10
CA ARG A 390 -26.96 -2.19 19.82
C ARG A 390 -26.30 -1.52 18.61
N PRO A 391 -26.20 -0.17 18.53
CA PRO A 391 -25.55 0.47 17.39
C PRO A 391 -24.06 0.13 17.26
N LEU A 392 -23.32 -0.05 18.36
CA LEU A 392 -21.92 -0.46 18.31
C LEU A 392 -21.77 -1.88 17.77
N LEU A 393 -22.60 -2.84 18.22
CA LEU A 393 -22.59 -4.21 17.69
C LEU A 393 -22.98 -4.26 16.20
N ALA A 394 -24.02 -3.52 15.81
CA ALA A 394 -24.43 -3.41 14.41
C ALA A 394 -23.32 -2.81 13.54
N THR A 395 -22.65 -1.74 14.02
CA THR A 395 -21.52 -1.13 13.30
C THR A 395 -20.33 -2.07 13.20
N ALA A 396 -20.02 -2.84 14.25
CA ALA A 396 -18.95 -3.82 14.25
C ALA A 396 -19.20 -4.99 13.27
N ALA A 397 -20.46 -5.37 13.08
CA ALA A 397 -20.82 -6.42 12.13
C ALA A 397 -20.59 -6.01 10.64
N VAL A 398 -20.65 -4.71 10.32
CA VAL A 398 -20.57 -4.21 8.93
C VAL A 398 -19.26 -4.61 8.25
N PRO A 399 -18.03 -4.34 8.76
CA PRO A 399 -16.80 -4.71 8.10
C PRO A 399 -16.59 -6.23 8.02
N ILE A 400 -17.17 -6.97 8.96
CA ILE A 400 -17.15 -8.45 8.95
C ILE A 400 -18.04 -8.96 7.82
N ALA A 401 -19.28 -8.47 7.73
CA ALA A 401 -20.22 -8.87 6.69
C ALA A 401 -19.72 -8.50 5.28
N ILE A 402 -19.27 -7.26 5.08
CA ILE A 402 -18.69 -6.82 3.80
C ILE A 402 -17.48 -7.68 3.43
N GLY A 403 -16.60 -7.94 4.39
CA GLY A 403 -15.43 -8.79 4.18
C GLY A 403 -15.84 -10.22 3.79
N TRP A 404 -16.80 -10.80 4.47
CA TRP A 404 -17.33 -12.13 4.16
C TRP A 404 -17.96 -12.18 2.77
N VAL A 405 -18.84 -11.25 2.43
CA VAL A 405 -19.49 -11.21 1.09
C VAL A 405 -18.46 -11.14 -0.04
N ARG A 406 -17.37 -10.38 0.15
CA ARG A 406 -16.29 -10.32 -0.84
C ARG A 406 -15.60 -11.67 -1.05
N THR A 407 -15.59 -12.55 -0.06
CA THR A 407 -15.01 -13.89 -0.20
C THR A 407 -15.90 -14.84 -1.04
N LEU A 408 -17.19 -14.55 -1.15
CA LEU A 408 -18.12 -15.36 -1.94
C LEU A 408 -17.93 -15.22 -3.46
N GLY A 409 -17.35 -14.09 -3.89
CA GLY A 409 -17.03 -13.83 -5.31
C GLY A 409 -15.66 -14.34 -5.75
N GLY A 410 -14.86 -14.92 -4.86
CA GLY A 410 -13.56 -15.51 -5.17
C GLY A 410 -13.66 -16.91 -5.80
N PRO A 411 -12.54 -17.44 -6.35
CA PRO A 411 -12.51 -18.80 -6.89
C PRO A 411 -12.97 -19.82 -5.84
N GLY A 412 -13.83 -20.73 -6.22
CA GLY A 412 -14.67 -21.57 -5.35
C GLY A 412 -13.99 -22.45 -4.28
N GLU A 413 -12.69 -22.72 -4.42
CA GLU A 413 -11.90 -23.48 -3.44
C GLU A 413 -11.47 -22.69 -2.19
N SER A 414 -11.65 -21.37 -2.19
CA SER A 414 -11.23 -20.48 -1.08
C SER A 414 -12.33 -20.24 -0.03
N ARG A 415 -13.45 -20.97 -0.07
CA ARG A 415 -14.56 -20.78 0.88
C ARG A 415 -14.13 -21.18 2.30
N SER A 416 -13.89 -20.17 3.13
CA SER A 416 -13.70 -20.39 4.58
C SER A 416 -15.03 -20.69 5.26
N ASN A 417 -15.00 -21.45 6.35
CA ASN A 417 -16.17 -21.55 7.23
C ASN A 417 -16.49 -20.15 7.79
N PRO A 418 -17.76 -19.67 7.75
CA PRO A 418 -18.16 -18.35 8.26
C PRO A 418 -17.67 -18.08 9.69
N LEU A 419 -17.82 -19.09 10.58
CA LEU A 419 -17.40 -18.96 11.96
C LEU A 419 -15.88 -18.78 12.07
N ALA A 420 -15.11 -19.60 11.34
CA ALA A 420 -13.66 -19.48 11.29
C ALA A 420 -13.23 -18.08 10.77
N TYR A 421 -13.90 -17.57 9.73
CA TYR A 421 -13.65 -16.22 9.23
C TYR A 421 -13.89 -15.15 10.29
N VAL A 422 -15.02 -15.20 11.01
CA VAL A 422 -15.35 -14.25 12.06
C VAL A 422 -14.31 -14.27 13.19
N VAL A 423 -13.93 -15.47 13.63
CA VAL A 423 -12.91 -15.65 14.71
C VAL A 423 -11.56 -15.10 14.26
N LEU A 424 -11.08 -15.50 13.08
CA LEU A 424 -9.78 -15.05 12.56
C LEU A 424 -9.77 -13.53 12.29
N ARG A 425 -10.89 -12.99 11.83
CA ARG A 425 -11.06 -11.55 11.67
C ARG A 425 -11.00 -10.81 13.01
N ALA A 426 -11.64 -11.34 14.04
CA ALA A 426 -11.59 -10.77 15.38
C ALA A 426 -10.15 -10.80 15.93
N VAL A 427 -9.45 -11.92 15.80
CA VAL A 427 -8.04 -12.04 16.21
C VAL A 427 -7.15 -11.03 15.47
N ASP A 428 -7.31 -10.90 14.15
CA ASP A 428 -6.56 -9.92 13.34
C ASP A 428 -6.78 -8.49 13.85
N ASP A 429 -8.06 -8.05 13.93
CA ASP A 429 -8.40 -6.67 14.30
C ASP A 429 -8.04 -6.34 15.76
N LEU A 430 -8.34 -7.25 16.71
CA LEU A 430 -8.03 -7.05 18.12
C LEU A 430 -6.53 -7.02 18.39
N SER A 431 -5.77 -7.94 17.78
CA SER A 431 -4.31 -7.99 17.94
C SER A 431 -3.64 -6.75 17.38
N TYR A 432 -4.03 -6.31 16.17
CA TYR A 432 -3.54 -5.08 15.59
C TYR A 432 -3.84 -3.86 16.49
N GLY A 433 -5.09 -3.72 16.92
CA GLY A 433 -5.50 -2.62 17.79
C GLY A 433 -4.75 -2.61 19.14
N ALA A 434 -4.60 -3.78 19.77
CA ALA A 434 -3.80 -3.90 20.99
C ALA A 434 -2.35 -3.43 20.76
N GLY A 435 -1.77 -3.77 19.61
CA GLY A 435 -0.46 -3.27 19.18
C GLY A 435 -0.42 -1.75 19.06
N VAL A 436 -1.43 -1.13 18.40
CA VAL A 436 -1.53 0.33 18.26
C VAL A 436 -1.56 1.03 19.61
N TRP A 437 -2.39 0.54 20.55
CA TRP A 437 -2.46 1.09 21.90
C TRP A 437 -1.16 0.90 22.67
N ALA A 438 -0.55 -0.28 22.61
CA ALA A 438 0.74 -0.54 23.26
C ALA A 438 1.85 0.37 22.72
N GLY A 439 1.90 0.56 21.39
CA GLY A 439 2.84 1.49 20.75
C GLY A 439 2.60 2.94 21.16
N ALA A 440 1.34 3.39 21.15
CA ALA A 440 0.98 4.76 21.52
C ALA A 440 1.33 5.09 22.98
N LEU A 441 1.07 4.15 23.90
CA LEU A 441 1.43 4.29 25.33
C LEU A 441 2.95 4.34 25.52
N ARG A 442 3.68 3.40 24.87
CA ARG A 442 5.15 3.34 24.96
C ARG A 442 5.82 4.62 24.43
N GLU A 443 5.40 5.09 23.27
CA GLU A 443 5.95 6.29 22.62
C GLU A 443 5.33 7.58 23.16
N ARG A 444 4.32 7.49 24.04
CA ARG A 444 3.52 8.62 24.57
C ARG A 444 2.96 9.51 23.47
N ARG A 445 2.46 8.88 22.37
CA ARG A 445 1.93 9.56 21.20
C ARG A 445 0.57 9.00 20.78
N PRO A 446 -0.51 9.79 20.83
CA PRO A 446 -1.85 9.32 20.49
C PRO A 446 -2.19 9.41 18.99
N GLY A 447 -1.29 9.90 18.12
CA GLY A 447 -1.58 10.16 16.71
C GLY A 447 -2.11 8.95 15.93
N ALA A 448 -1.59 7.74 16.25
CA ALA A 448 -2.08 6.50 15.66
C ALA A 448 -3.45 6.03 16.20
N ILE A 449 -3.97 6.65 17.27
CA ILE A 449 -5.29 6.34 17.85
C ILE A 449 -6.32 7.38 17.42
N LEU A 450 -5.91 8.63 17.30
CA LEU A 450 -6.82 9.75 17.03
C LEU A 450 -7.14 9.89 15.54
N PRO A 451 -8.42 10.12 15.18
CA PRO A 451 -8.76 10.46 13.82
C PRO A 451 -8.23 11.84 13.46
N ARG A 452 -7.95 12.07 12.20
CA ARG A 452 -7.60 13.39 11.72
C ARG A 452 -8.64 13.97 10.77
N ARG A 453 -8.61 15.30 10.61
CA ARG A 453 -9.37 15.96 9.55
C ARG A 453 -8.59 15.85 8.22
N PRO A 454 -9.28 15.81 7.09
CA PRO A 454 -8.61 15.88 5.79
C PRO A 454 -7.78 17.17 5.68
N GLY A 455 -6.54 17.00 5.28
CA GLY A 455 -5.58 18.07 5.05
C GLY A 455 -4.85 17.83 3.75
N LYS A 456 -4.23 18.86 3.16
CA LYS A 456 -3.38 18.69 1.98
C LYS A 456 -2.07 18.05 2.44
N VAL A 457 -1.81 16.82 2.00
CA VAL A 457 -0.47 16.22 2.07
C VAL A 457 0.30 16.80 0.88
N ARG A 458 1.31 17.62 1.14
CA ARG A 458 2.16 18.21 0.10
C ARG A 458 3.43 17.39 -0.01
N PHE A 459 3.71 16.90 -1.21
CA PHE A 459 4.96 16.25 -1.57
C PHE A 459 5.69 17.07 -2.62
N ARG A 460 7.00 16.91 -2.71
CA ARG A 460 7.78 17.51 -3.80
C ARG A 460 7.35 16.91 -5.12
N SER A 461 7.31 17.73 -6.15
CA SER A 461 6.93 17.29 -7.50
C SER A 461 8.09 16.68 -8.28
N ARG A 462 9.34 16.89 -7.83
CA ARG A 462 10.56 16.34 -8.47
C ARG A 462 11.61 16.01 -7.41
N PRO A 463 12.36 14.92 -7.56
CA PRO A 463 13.49 14.63 -6.69
C PRO A 463 14.56 15.71 -6.83
N ARG A 464 15.34 15.93 -5.77
CA ARG A 464 16.59 16.69 -5.91
C ARG A 464 17.45 15.93 -6.92
N ARG A 465 18.00 16.64 -7.91
CA ARG A 465 19.03 16.04 -8.77
C ARG A 465 20.13 15.50 -7.87
N PRO A 466 20.59 14.25 -8.08
CA PRO A 466 21.80 13.80 -7.38
C PRO A 466 22.90 14.81 -7.68
N PRO A 467 23.81 15.07 -6.73
CA PRO A 467 24.96 15.93 -6.99
C PRO A 467 25.67 15.39 -8.23
N THR A 468 25.80 16.23 -9.24
CA THR A 468 26.56 15.92 -10.46
C THR A 468 28.01 15.77 -10.06
N GLY A 469 28.46 14.56 -9.77
CA GLY A 469 29.82 14.29 -9.31
C GLY A 469 30.09 12.82 -9.09
N ALA A 470 29.92 12.00 -10.12
CA ALA A 470 30.60 10.70 -10.26
C ALA A 470 30.54 10.25 -11.73
N ARG A 471 31.09 11.07 -12.63
CA ARG A 471 31.70 10.51 -13.84
C ARG A 471 33.16 10.25 -13.48
N ARG A 472 33.49 9.01 -13.13
CA ARG A 472 34.76 8.35 -13.40
C ARG A 472 34.56 6.84 -13.40
#